data_9aace7fc00128d7a4d5a3df590c22d55
#
_entry.id   9aace7fc00128d7a4d5a3df590c22d55
#
_cell.length_a   1.000
_cell.length_b   1.000
_cell.length_c   1.000
_cell.angle_alpha   90.00
_cell.angle_beta   90.00
_cell.angle_gamma   90.00
#
_symmetry.space_group_name_H-M   'P 1'
#
loop_
_entity.id
_entity.type
_entity.pdbx_description
1 polymer ?
#
loop_
_entity_poly.entity_id
_entity_poly.type
_entity_poly.pdbx_seq_one_letter_code
_entity_poly.pdbx_strand_id
1 'polypeptide(L)'
;NLDFYIPHRYRDGYGVSKAGIDFAKENGFTLIISLDCGIKSADLITYAKELDIDFVVCDHHLPDKVLPPAVAILNPKQNDCHYPFKELCGCGVGFKLMCALEEKLNLPKGTAFEQLDLVATAIAADIVPVNGENRILAFHGLKKANENPNKGIKALTKLSGLVKELHITNLVFMIAPRVNAAGRMDDASKAVRMFIAKTDEEAMNYAEMLHSDNTDRKEADSNITEEALALIRENKDWINRKSTVVFKPHWHKGVVGIVASRLIEHYYRPTIVLTRSGDYAAGSARSVPGFNLYEAIHACREHLLGYGGHFAAAGMTLELDKVDAFREKFEEIVSKSIEPQMLIPEIVID
;
A
#
# COMPACT_ATOMS: atom_id res chain seq x y z
N ASN A 1 -19.53 15.87 -14.66
CA ASN A 1 -18.11 15.48 -14.90
C ASN A 1 -17.70 14.43 -13.89
N LEU A 2 -16.87 13.47 -14.30
CA LEU A 2 -16.25 12.46 -13.48
C LEU A 2 -14.77 12.42 -13.83
N ASP A 3 -13.90 12.43 -12.82
CA ASP A 3 -12.46 12.24 -12.98
C ASP A 3 -11.90 11.48 -11.78
N PHE A 4 -10.63 11.10 -11.82
CA PHE A 4 -9.96 10.45 -10.72
C PHE A 4 -8.64 11.15 -10.40
N TYR A 5 -8.25 11.09 -9.13
CA TYR A 5 -6.97 11.57 -8.63
C TYR A 5 -6.27 10.47 -7.85
N ILE A 6 -5.01 10.20 -8.18
CA ILE A 6 -4.16 9.29 -7.43
C ILE A 6 -3.05 10.11 -6.77
N PRO A 7 -2.98 10.20 -5.45
CA PRO A 7 -1.92 10.94 -4.77
C PRO A 7 -0.54 10.40 -5.12
N HIS A 8 0.37 11.29 -5.48
CA HIS A 8 1.74 10.89 -5.75
C HIS A 8 2.46 10.61 -4.44
N ARG A 9 2.88 9.36 -4.23
CA ARG A 9 3.43 8.84 -2.96
C ARG A 9 4.49 9.73 -2.31
N TYR A 10 5.32 10.43 -3.08
CA TYR A 10 6.44 11.21 -2.58
C TYR A 10 6.15 12.70 -2.41
N ARG A 11 5.19 13.25 -3.17
CA ARG A 11 4.80 14.67 -3.10
C ARG A 11 3.62 14.87 -2.16
N ASP A 12 2.62 14.00 -2.30
CA ASP A 12 1.31 14.21 -1.69
C ASP A 12 1.11 13.32 -0.46
N GLY A 13 1.96 12.30 -0.28
CA GLY A 13 1.82 11.32 0.79
C GLY A 13 0.92 10.15 0.42
N TYR A 14 0.46 9.43 1.42
CA TYR A 14 -0.38 8.23 1.28
C TYR A 14 -1.81 8.53 1.71
N GLY A 15 -2.80 8.05 0.97
CA GLY A 15 -4.22 8.26 1.27
C GLY A 15 -4.77 9.59 0.75
N VAL A 16 -5.74 10.17 1.44
CA VAL A 16 -6.29 11.49 1.09
C VAL A 16 -5.19 12.55 1.21
N SER A 17 -5.11 13.45 0.23
CA SER A 17 -4.11 14.51 0.20
C SER A 17 -4.74 15.88 -0.01
N LYS A 18 -4.07 16.91 0.50
CA LYS A 18 -4.48 18.30 0.25
C LYS A 18 -4.49 18.62 -1.24
N ALA A 19 -3.46 18.18 -1.98
CA ALA A 19 -3.35 18.38 -3.41
C ALA A 19 -4.52 17.76 -4.19
N GLY A 20 -5.03 16.58 -3.76
CA GLY A 20 -6.22 15.97 -4.36
C GLY A 20 -7.50 16.77 -4.11
N ILE A 21 -7.63 17.38 -2.94
CA ILE A 21 -8.76 18.25 -2.59
C ILE A 21 -8.69 19.57 -3.40
N ASP A 22 -7.50 20.17 -3.47
CA ASP A 22 -7.27 21.39 -4.26
C ASP A 22 -7.55 21.14 -5.75
N PHE A 23 -7.11 19.99 -6.29
CA PHE A 23 -7.44 19.54 -7.65
C PHE A 23 -8.95 19.46 -7.87
N ALA A 24 -9.70 18.90 -6.93
CA ALA A 24 -11.16 18.82 -7.04
C ALA A 24 -11.78 20.21 -7.06
N LYS A 25 -11.34 21.14 -6.21
CA LYS A 25 -11.82 22.53 -6.17
C LYS A 25 -11.53 23.28 -7.47
N GLU A 26 -10.30 23.20 -7.96
CA GLU A 26 -9.85 23.87 -9.19
C GLU A 26 -10.60 23.39 -10.43
N ASN A 27 -11.04 22.12 -10.46
CA ASN A 27 -11.79 21.53 -11.56
C ASN A 27 -13.31 21.54 -11.35
N GLY A 28 -13.81 22.21 -10.31
CA GLY A 28 -15.23 22.41 -10.05
C GLY A 28 -15.98 21.16 -9.61
N PHE A 29 -15.28 20.16 -9.03
CA PHE A 29 -15.91 19.02 -8.39
C PHE A 29 -16.45 19.38 -7.02
N THR A 30 -17.65 18.92 -6.70
CA THR A 30 -18.36 19.16 -5.43
C THR A 30 -18.45 17.92 -4.55
N LEU A 31 -17.98 16.77 -5.04
CA LEU A 31 -17.98 15.50 -4.32
C LEU A 31 -16.69 14.75 -4.59
N ILE A 32 -16.06 14.26 -3.52
CA ILE A 32 -14.96 13.31 -3.58
C ILE A 32 -15.42 11.98 -2.96
N ILE A 33 -15.21 10.88 -3.67
CA ILE A 33 -15.38 9.54 -3.14
C ILE A 33 -13.99 8.94 -2.96
N SER A 34 -13.55 8.78 -1.70
CA SER A 34 -12.28 8.10 -1.43
C SER A 34 -12.49 6.60 -1.38
N LEU A 35 -11.55 5.86 -1.97
CA LEU A 35 -11.57 4.40 -2.04
C LEU A 35 -10.30 3.86 -1.40
N ASP A 36 -10.44 2.94 -0.45
CA ASP A 36 -9.35 2.32 0.29
C ASP A 36 -8.53 3.28 1.17
N CYS A 37 -9.10 4.42 1.49
CA CYS A 37 -8.50 5.44 2.36
C CYS A 37 -9.56 6.42 2.88
N GLY A 38 -9.15 7.27 3.84
CA GLY A 38 -9.94 8.41 4.29
C GLY A 38 -10.50 8.28 5.70
N ILE A 39 -10.62 7.09 6.27
CA ILE A 39 -11.19 6.92 7.61
C ILE A 39 -10.40 7.64 8.72
N LYS A 40 -9.11 7.88 8.50
CA LYS A 40 -8.21 8.61 9.41
C LYS A 40 -7.88 10.04 8.97
N SER A 41 -8.59 10.56 7.96
CA SER A 41 -8.28 11.85 7.34
C SER A 41 -9.23 12.98 7.81
N ALA A 42 -9.53 13.03 9.11
CA ALA A 42 -10.50 13.97 9.66
C ALA A 42 -10.18 15.44 9.32
N ASP A 43 -8.92 15.86 9.48
CA ASP A 43 -8.50 17.24 9.21
C ASP A 43 -8.61 17.61 7.72
N LEU A 44 -8.21 16.68 6.83
CA LEU A 44 -8.29 16.89 5.38
C LEU A 44 -9.73 16.93 4.88
N ILE A 45 -10.61 16.09 5.43
CA ILE A 45 -12.03 16.11 5.08
C ILE A 45 -12.72 17.35 5.66
N THR A 46 -12.28 17.86 6.81
CA THR A 46 -12.69 19.17 7.32
C THR A 46 -12.28 20.28 6.35
N TYR A 47 -11.03 20.26 5.87
CA TYR A 47 -10.57 21.21 4.85
C TYR A 47 -11.37 21.14 3.55
N ALA A 48 -11.73 19.92 3.07
CA ALA A 48 -12.60 19.78 1.90
C ALA A 48 -13.98 20.44 2.12
N LYS A 49 -14.55 20.26 3.31
CA LYS A 49 -15.83 20.87 3.69
C LYS A 49 -15.77 22.39 3.72
N GLU A 50 -14.65 22.99 4.15
CA GLU A 50 -14.44 24.46 4.11
C GLU A 50 -14.38 24.99 2.66
N LEU A 51 -14.11 24.12 1.69
CA LEU A 51 -14.11 24.41 0.26
C LEU A 51 -15.45 24.06 -0.43
N ASP A 52 -16.51 23.74 0.32
CA ASP A 52 -17.80 23.26 -0.19
C ASP A 52 -17.70 21.99 -1.02
N ILE A 53 -16.81 21.08 -0.63
CA ILE A 53 -16.63 19.77 -1.27
C ILE A 53 -17.11 18.69 -0.28
N ASP A 54 -18.13 17.96 -0.67
CA ASP A 54 -18.63 16.81 0.06
C ASP A 54 -17.67 15.61 -0.06
N PHE A 55 -17.67 14.75 0.96
CA PHE A 55 -16.83 13.57 0.99
C PHE A 55 -17.65 12.30 1.30
N VAL A 56 -17.45 11.24 0.51
CA VAL A 56 -17.89 9.88 0.83
C VAL A 56 -16.65 9.01 1.03
N VAL A 57 -16.52 8.39 2.19
CA VAL A 57 -15.39 7.54 2.53
C VAL A 57 -15.77 6.08 2.35
N CYS A 58 -15.05 5.35 1.47
CA CYS A 58 -15.13 3.90 1.31
C CYS A 58 -13.80 3.31 1.74
N ASP A 59 -13.72 2.81 2.96
CA ASP A 59 -12.47 2.34 3.57
C ASP A 59 -12.69 1.08 4.41
N HIS A 60 -11.62 0.36 4.72
CA HIS A 60 -11.64 -0.85 5.53
C HIS A 60 -10.60 -0.85 6.66
N HIS A 61 -9.81 0.21 6.75
CA HIS A 61 -8.84 0.40 7.84
C HIS A 61 -9.55 0.64 9.18
N LEU A 62 -8.86 0.34 10.26
CA LEU A 62 -9.38 0.60 11.61
C LEU A 62 -9.58 2.11 11.80
N PRO A 63 -10.80 2.54 12.22
CA PRO A 63 -11.06 3.94 12.50
C PRO A 63 -10.27 4.47 13.70
N ASP A 64 -9.99 5.75 13.70
CA ASP A 64 -9.54 6.46 14.90
C ASP A 64 -10.74 6.79 15.82
N LYS A 65 -10.45 7.34 17.01
CA LYS A 65 -11.50 7.76 17.97
C LYS A 65 -12.43 8.83 17.39
N VAL A 66 -11.91 9.68 16.53
CA VAL A 66 -12.66 10.76 15.85
C VAL A 66 -12.81 10.36 14.39
N LEU A 67 -14.07 10.20 13.96
CA LEU A 67 -14.38 9.93 12.57
C LEU A 67 -14.30 11.21 11.73
N PRO A 68 -13.93 11.12 10.44
CA PRO A 68 -13.92 12.26 9.54
C PRO A 68 -15.34 12.81 9.32
N PRO A 69 -15.52 14.15 9.19
CA PRO A 69 -16.82 14.78 8.98
C PRO A 69 -17.31 14.63 7.53
N ALA A 70 -17.30 13.41 7.01
CA ALA A 70 -17.80 13.08 5.69
C ALA A 70 -19.33 12.97 5.65
N VAL A 71 -19.93 13.17 4.48
CA VAL A 71 -21.39 13.02 4.27
C VAL A 71 -21.84 11.58 4.50
N ALA A 72 -20.99 10.62 4.11
CA ALA A 72 -21.21 9.21 4.38
C ALA A 72 -19.85 8.47 4.57
N ILE A 73 -19.86 7.47 5.44
CA ILE A 73 -18.71 6.61 5.70
C ILE A 73 -19.16 5.16 5.55
N LEU A 74 -18.60 4.48 4.56
CA LEU A 74 -18.74 3.06 4.36
C LEU A 74 -17.46 2.40 4.86
N ASN A 75 -17.49 1.88 6.07
CA ASN A 75 -16.39 1.12 6.64
C ASN A 75 -16.96 0.04 7.58
N PRO A 76 -16.76 -1.26 7.28
CA PRO A 76 -17.34 -2.33 8.08
C PRO A 76 -16.76 -2.40 9.51
N LYS A 77 -15.58 -1.80 9.75
CA LYS A 77 -14.89 -1.81 11.06
C LYS A 77 -15.27 -0.64 11.98
N GLN A 78 -16.24 0.23 11.59
CA GLN A 78 -16.80 1.20 12.52
C GLN A 78 -17.52 0.50 13.68
N ASN A 79 -17.44 1.08 14.88
CA ASN A 79 -17.99 0.48 16.10
C ASN A 79 -19.51 0.26 16.03
N ASP A 80 -20.23 1.14 15.36
CA ASP A 80 -21.69 1.14 15.17
C ASP A 80 -22.15 0.46 13.86
N CYS A 81 -21.22 -0.06 13.07
CA CYS A 81 -21.55 -0.74 11.83
C CYS A 81 -22.03 -2.18 12.10
N HIS A 82 -23.24 -2.49 11.63
CA HIS A 82 -23.84 -3.83 11.74
C HIS A 82 -23.57 -4.74 10.53
N TYR A 83 -22.72 -4.32 9.58
CA TYR A 83 -22.36 -5.17 8.46
C TYR A 83 -21.66 -6.45 8.96
N PRO A 84 -22.16 -7.65 8.56
CA PRO A 84 -21.75 -8.91 9.22
C PRO A 84 -20.30 -9.30 8.93
N PHE A 85 -19.75 -8.92 7.77
CA PHE A 85 -18.40 -9.28 7.37
C PHE A 85 -17.44 -8.08 7.48
N LYS A 86 -16.50 -8.14 8.41
CA LYS A 86 -15.61 -7.02 8.77
C LYS A 86 -14.34 -6.92 7.92
N GLU A 87 -14.00 -7.96 7.16
CA GLU A 87 -12.71 -8.11 6.49
C GLU A 87 -12.77 -7.84 4.98
N LEU A 88 -13.75 -7.08 4.50
CA LEU A 88 -13.72 -6.60 3.11
C LEU A 88 -12.46 -5.80 2.85
N CYS A 89 -11.84 -5.96 1.67
CA CYS A 89 -10.82 -5.02 1.20
C CYS A 89 -11.44 -3.68 0.79
N GLY A 90 -10.65 -2.61 0.68
CA GLY A 90 -11.14 -1.29 0.31
C GLY A 90 -11.89 -1.26 -1.03
N CYS A 91 -11.39 -1.98 -2.04
CA CYS A 91 -12.10 -2.19 -3.31
C CYS A 91 -13.44 -2.93 -3.12
N GLY A 92 -13.50 -3.91 -2.20
CA GLY A 92 -14.74 -4.61 -1.84
C GLY A 92 -15.77 -3.68 -1.23
N VAL A 93 -15.36 -2.71 -0.40
CA VAL A 93 -16.27 -1.67 0.13
C VAL A 93 -16.79 -0.79 -1.01
N GLY A 94 -15.92 -0.36 -1.93
CA GLY A 94 -16.33 0.39 -3.14
C GLY A 94 -17.29 -0.41 -4.01
N PHE A 95 -17.07 -1.72 -4.17
CA PHE A 95 -18.01 -2.61 -4.87
C PHE A 95 -19.38 -2.63 -4.21
N LYS A 96 -19.47 -2.64 -2.86
CA LYS A 96 -20.76 -2.55 -2.16
C LYS A 96 -21.47 -1.21 -2.41
N LEU A 97 -20.72 -0.11 -2.49
CA LEU A 97 -21.31 1.17 -2.92
C LEU A 97 -21.88 1.06 -4.33
N MET A 98 -21.16 0.44 -5.28
CA MET A 98 -21.66 0.22 -6.64
C MET A 98 -22.95 -0.60 -6.66
N CYS A 99 -23.03 -1.69 -5.89
CA CYS A 99 -24.26 -2.50 -5.77
C CYS A 99 -25.43 -1.66 -5.24
N ALA A 100 -25.22 -0.84 -4.23
CA ALA A 100 -26.25 0.04 -3.67
C ALA A 100 -26.70 1.12 -4.67
N LEU A 101 -25.77 1.68 -5.44
CA LEU A 101 -26.08 2.63 -6.51
C LEU A 101 -26.83 1.98 -7.67
N GLU A 102 -26.46 0.75 -8.06
CA GLU A 102 -27.17 -0.03 -9.08
C GLU A 102 -28.67 -0.16 -8.71
N GLU A 103 -28.94 -0.54 -7.47
CA GLU A 103 -30.32 -0.68 -6.98
C GLU A 103 -31.02 0.69 -6.88
N LYS A 104 -30.38 1.67 -6.25
CA LYS A 104 -30.98 3.00 -5.97
C LYS A 104 -31.28 3.79 -7.23
N LEU A 105 -30.42 3.69 -8.24
CA LEU A 105 -30.53 4.42 -9.50
C LEU A 105 -31.22 3.59 -10.61
N ASN A 106 -31.70 2.39 -10.28
CA ASN A 106 -32.31 1.47 -11.24
C ASN A 106 -31.43 1.21 -12.48
N LEU A 107 -30.12 1.04 -12.26
CA LEU A 107 -29.20 0.67 -13.34
C LEU A 107 -29.46 -0.78 -13.80
N PRO A 108 -28.97 -1.18 -14.97
CA PRO A 108 -29.08 -2.56 -15.41
C PRO A 108 -28.52 -3.53 -14.39
N LYS A 109 -29.29 -4.56 -14.03
CA LYS A 109 -28.87 -5.57 -13.05
C LYS A 109 -27.55 -6.24 -13.49
N GLY A 110 -26.60 -6.32 -12.57
CA GLY A 110 -25.30 -6.94 -12.80
C GLY A 110 -24.21 -5.96 -13.24
N THR A 111 -24.51 -4.67 -13.38
CA THR A 111 -23.51 -3.63 -13.72
C THR A 111 -22.32 -3.64 -12.74
N ALA A 112 -22.60 -3.77 -11.44
CA ALA A 112 -21.55 -3.86 -10.42
C ALA A 112 -20.75 -5.17 -10.58
N PHE A 113 -21.40 -6.29 -10.89
CA PHE A 113 -20.77 -7.60 -11.04
C PHE A 113 -19.80 -7.68 -12.23
N GLU A 114 -19.94 -6.78 -13.21
CA GLU A 114 -18.97 -6.64 -14.29
C GLU A 114 -17.57 -6.20 -13.82
N GLN A 115 -17.44 -5.80 -12.55
CA GLN A 115 -16.14 -5.38 -11.97
C GLN A 115 -15.57 -6.43 -10.98
N LEU A 116 -16.15 -7.63 -10.87
CA LEU A 116 -15.75 -8.63 -9.88
C LEU A 116 -14.30 -9.13 -10.06
N ASP A 117 -13.77 -9.14 -11.26
CA ASP A 117 -12.38 -9.51 -11.53
C ASP A 117 -11.40 -8.49 -10.96
N LEU A 118 -11.75 -7.20 -10.94
CA LEU A 118 -10.98 -6.17 -10.25
C LEU A 118 -11.06 -6.34 -8.73
N VAL A 119 -12.23 -6.70 -8.20
CA VAL A 119 -12.41 -6.99 -6.76
C VAL A 119 -11.57 -8.20 -6.35
N ALA A 120 -11.56 -9.28 -7.12
CA ALA A 120 -10.72 -10.46 -6.86
C ALA A 120 -9.22 -10.09 -6.88
N THR A 121 -8.83 -9.23 -7.82
CA THR A 121 -7.44 -8.73 -7.91
C THR A 121 -7.08 -7.92 -6.67
N ALA A 122 -7.98 -7.06 -6.19
CA ALA A 122 -7.77 -6.27 -4.98
C ALA A 122 -7.70 -7.14 -3.71
N ILE A 123 -8.60 -8.14 -3.56
CA ILE A 123 -8.55 -9.11 -2.45
C ILE A 123 -7.18 -9.80 -2.41
N ALA A 124 -6.67 -10.22 -3.58
CA ALA A 124 -5.36 -10.85 -3.68
C ALA A 124 -4.20 -9.90 -3.36
N ALA A 125 -4.30 -8.63 -3.77
CA ALA A 125 -3.23 -7.63 -3.61
C ALA A 125 -3.12 -7.08 -2.19
N ASP A 126 -4.24 -6.97 -1.49
CA ASP A 126 -4.36 -6.35 -0.16
C ASP A 126 -4.13 -7.35 0.99
N ILE A 127 -4.00 -8.63 0.66
CA ILE A 127 -3.71 -9.71 1.63
C ILE A 127 -4.78 -9.79 2.75
N VAL A 128 -6.03 -9.48 2.43
CA VAL A 128 -7.16 -9.68 3.35
C VAL A 128 -7.51 -11.17 3.46
N PRO A 129 -8.12 -11.63 4.57
CA PRO A 129 -8.53 -13.02 4.73
C PRO A 129 -9.45 -13.49 3.59
N VAL A 130 -9.10 -14.58 2.91
CA VAL A 130 -9.89 -15.18 1.83
C VAL A 130 -10.89 -16.17 2.41
N ASN A 131 -11.78 -15.66 3.28
CA ASN A 131 -12.89 -16.39 3.89
C ASN A 131 -14.20 -15.60 3.71
N GLY A 132 -15.31 -16.13 4.19
CA GLY A 132 -16.59 -15.44 4.18
C GLY A 132 -16.91 -14.81 2.81
N GLU A 133 -17.24 -13.53 2.83
CA GLU A 133 -17.61 -12.79 1.62
C GLU A 133 -16.45 -12.57 0.66
N ASN A 134 -15.23 -12.32 1.15
CA ASN A 134 -14.04 -12.20 0.29
C ASN A 134 -13.84 -13.47 -0.55
N ARG A 135 -14.08 -14.66 0.02
CA ARG A 135 -13.99 -15.92 -0.72
C ARG A 135 -15.03 -16.00 -1.85
N ILE A 136 -16.26 -15.56 -1.59
CA ILE A 136 -17.34 -15.55 -2.58
C ILE A 136 -16.99 -14.59 -3.72
N LEU A 137 -16.58 -13.36 -3.38
CA LEU A 137 -16.20 -12.34 -4.35
C LEU A 137 -14.98 -12.77 -5.18
N ALA A 138 -13.97 -13.34 -4.53
CA ALA A 138 -12.78 -13.85 -5.22
C ALA A 138 -13.11 -15.03 -6.15
N PHE A 139 -13.97 -15.95 -5.75
CA PHE A 139 -14.40 -17.08 -6.59
C PHE A 139 -15.08 -16.60 -7.87
N HIS A 140 -16.09 -15.74 -7.75
CA HIS A 140 -16.81 -15.22 -8.92
C HIS A 140 -15.95 -14.26 -9.75
N GLY A 141 -15.09 -13.48 -9.10
CA GLY A 141 -14.16 -12.59 -9.79
C GLY A 141 -13.08 -13.35 -10.57
N LEU A 142 -12.55 -14.45 -10.04
CA LEU A 142 -11.63 -15.33 -10.76
C LEU A 142 -12.30 -16.01 -11.95
N LYS A 143 -13.55 -16.48 -11.77
CA LYS A 143 -14.35 -17.03 -12.89
C LYS A 143 -14.47 -16.00 -14.00
N LYS A 144 -14.88 -14.76 -13.67
CA LYS A 144 -14.98 -13.67 -14.63
C LYS A 144 -13.63 -13.34 -15.28
N ALA A 145 -12.54 -13.29 -14.50
CA ALA A 145 -11.19 -13.04 -15.01
C ALA A 145 -10.70 -14.10 -16.03
N ASN A 146 -11.23 -15.30 -15.95
CA ASN A 146 -10.94 -16.38 -16.91
C ASN A 146 -11.86 -16.39 -18.12
N GLU A 147 -13.16 -16.06 -17.94
CA GLU A 147 -14.17 -16.13 -19.01
C GLU A 147 -14.27 -14.82 -19.82
N ASN A 148 -14.31 -13.68 -19.14
CA ASN A 148 -14.47 -12.35 -19.75
C ASN A 148 -13.73 -11.28 -18.93
N PRO A 149 -12.39 -11.29 -18.93
CA PRO A 149 -11.58 -10.40 -18.12
C PRO A 149 -11.72 -8.92 -18.51
N ASN A 150 -11.54 -8.05 -17.53
CA ASN A 150 -11.20 -6.65 -17.78
C ASN A 150 -10.00 -6.57 -18.74
N LYS A 151 -9.99 -5.59 -19.64
CA LYS A 151 -8.93 -5.45 -20.66
C LYS A 151 -7.52 -5.33 -20.04
N GLY A 152 -7.40 -4.63 -18.90
CA GLY A 152 -6.15 -4.52 -18.17
C GLY A 152 -5.67 -5.84 -17.59
N ILE A 153 -6.57 -6.64 -16.98
CA ILE A 153 -6.25 -7.99 -16.48
C ILE A 153 -5.82 -8.89 -17.64
N LYS A 154 -6.56 -8.86 -18.76
CA LYS A 154 -6.22 -9.60 -19.97
C LYS A 154 -4.83 -9.26 -20.50
N ALA A 155 -4.50 -7.97 -20.57
CA ALA A 155 -3.20 -7.49 -21.02
C ALA A 155 -2.06 -7.93 -20.09
N LEU A 156 -2.21 -7.75 -18.77
CA LEU A 156 -1.20 -8.19 -17.80
C LEU A 156 -1.03 -9.70 -17.78
N THR A 157 -2.10 -10.48 -17.92
CA THR A 157 -2.05 -11.94 -18.01
C THR A 157 -1.24 -12.38 -19.22
N LYS A 158 -1.50 -11.76 -20.39
CA LYS A 158 -0.74 -12.01 -21.63
C LYS A 158 0.75 -11.69 -21.47
N LEU A 159 1.10 -10.51 -20.92
CA LEU A 159 2.48 -10.10 -20.68
C LEU A 159 3.20 -10.97 -19.64
N SER A 160 2.48 -11.58 -18.72
CA SER A 160 3.06 -12.48 -17.73
C SER A 160 3.38 -13.88 -18.27
N GLY A 161 2.99 -14.17 -19.52
CA GLY A 161 3.22 -15.48 -20.16
C GLY A 161 2.35 -16.60 -19.60
N LEU A 162 1.30 -16.30 -18.85
CA LEU A 162 0.40 -17.31 -18.31
C LEU A 162 -0.47 -17.90 -19.42
N VAL A 163 -0.34 -19.22 -19.65
CA VAL A 163 -1.09 -19.97 -20.67
C VAL A 163 -2.25 -20.75 -20.04
N LYS A 164 -2.21 -20.94 -18.72
CA LYS A 164 -3.21 -21.72 -17.97
C LYS A 164 -4.25 -20.77 -17.33
N GLU A 165 -5.29 -21.38 -16.75
CA GLU A 165 -6.29 -20.68 -15.95
C GLU A 165 -5.67 -19.85 -14.83
N LEU A 166 -6.19 -18.64 -14.66
CA LEU A 166 -5.82 -17.72 -13.60
C LEU A 166 -6.34 -18.22 -12.24
N HIS A 167 -5.43 -18.38 -11.29
CA HIS A 167 -5.74 -18.66 -9.88
C HIS A 167 -5.41 -17.47 -9.00
N ILE A 168 -5.89 -17.47 -7.76
CA ILE A 168 -5.64 -16.36 -6.81
C ILE A 168 -4.14 -16.10 -6.64
N THR A 169 -3.30 -17.13 -6.62
CA THR A 169 -1.84 -17.02 -6.54
C THR A 169 -1.22 -16.27 -7.72
N ASN A 170 -1.80 -16.38 -8.91
CA ASN A 170 -1.35 -15.60 -10.08
C ASN A 170 -1.70 -14.11 -9.91
N LEU A 171 -2.85 -13.78 -9.34
CA LEU A 171 -3.20 -12.40 -9.00
C LEU A 171 -2.19 -11.82 -7.99
N VAL A 172 -1.87 -12.57 -6.91
CA VAL A 172 -0.91 -12.15 -5.87
C VAL A 172 0.49 -11.94 -6.43
N PHE A 173 1.02 -12.90 -7.22
CA PHE A 173 2.45 -12.92 -7.57
C PHE A 173 2.76 -12.43 -8.99
N MET A 174 1.76 -12.33 -9.86
CA MET A 174 1.97 -11.92 -11.25
C MET A 174 1.29 -10.59 -11.58
N ILE A 175 0.03 -10.40 -11.20
CA ILE A 175 -0.76 -9.21 -11.55
C ILE A 175 -0.50 -8.06 -10.56
N ALA A 176 -0.77 -8.29 -9.27
CA ALA A 176 -0.66 -7.27 -8.23
C ALA A 176 0.73 -6.60 -8.15
N PRO A 177 1.88 -7.32 -8.27
CA PRO A 177 3.18 -6.67 -8.24
C PRO A 177 3.42 -5.66 -9.38
N ARG A 178 2.84 -5.90 -10.57
CA ARG A 178 2.92 -4.97 -11.70
C ARG A 178 2.09 -3.71 -11.45
N VAL A 179 0.87 -3.88 -10.97
CA VAL A 179 0.00 -2.77 -10.59
C VAL A 179 0.64 -1.93 -9.47
N ASN A 180 1.16 -2.57 -8.43
CA ASN A 180 1.80 -1.91 -7.30
C ASN A 180 3.12 -1.22 -7.66
N ALA A 181 3.82 -1.67 -8.72
CA ALA A 181 5.06 -1.06 -9.16
C ALA A 181 4.86 0.36 -9.68
N ALA A 182 3.76 0.66 -10.35
CA ALA A 182 3.46 2.00 -10.86
C ALA A 182 3.58 3.07 -9.77
N GLY A 183 2.92 2.89 -8.63
CA GLY A 183 2.96 3.86 -7.52
C GLY A 183 4.27 3.86 -6.72
N ARG A 184 5.19 2.92 -7.00
CA ARG A 184 6.52 2.87 -6.37
C ARG A 184 7.59 3.51 -7.24
N MET A 185 7.50 3.32 -8.55
CA MET A 185 8.53 3.74 -9.52
C MET A 185 8.21 5.10 -10.11
N ASP A 186 6.92 5.39 -10.38
CA ASP A 186 6.50 6.61 -11.06
C ASP A 186 5.04 6.98 -10.69
N ASP A 187 4.15 7.02 -11.66
CA ASP A 187 2.77 7.46 -11.57
C ASP A 187 1.77 6.29 -11.53
N ALA A 188 1.07 6.15 -10.42
CA ALA A 188 0.04 5.13 -10.24
C ALA A 188 -1.19 5.32 -11.15
N SER A 189 -1.38 6.50 -11.75
CA SER A 189 -2.49 6.75 -12.68
C SER A 189 -2.46 5.83 -13.90
N LYS A 190 -1.28 5.36 -14.32
CA LYS A 190 -1.10 4.36 -15.38
C LYS A 190 -1.93 3.09 -15.12
N ALA A 191 -2.00 2.62 -13.87
CA ALA A 191 -2.76 1.44 -13.51
C ALA A 191 -4.28 1.68 -13.65
N VAL A 192 -4.78 2.82 -13.20
CA VAL A 192 -6.19 3.19 -13.39
C VAL A 192 -6.52 3.28 -14.87
N ARG A 193 -5.69 3.99 -15.66
CA ARG A 193 -5.89 4.13 -17.12
C ARG A 193 -5.93 2.79 -17.83
N MET A 194 -5.09 1.84 -17.43
CA MET A 194 -5.11 0.48 -17.96
C MET A 194 -6.46 -0.21 -17.71
N PHE A 195 -6.98 -0.13 -16.47
CA PHE A 195 -8.24 -0.81 -16.12
C PHE A 195 -9.48 -0.17 -16.71
N ILE A 196 -9.46 1.13 -17.02
CA ILE A 196 -10.57 1.86 -17.67
C ILE A 196 -10.41 1.98 -19.19
N ALA A 197 -9.37 1.38 -19.78
CA ALA A 197 -9.06 1.43 -21.20
C ALA A 197 -10.24 0.96 -22.06
N LYS A 198 -10.49 1.67 -23.16
CA LYS A 198 -11.62 1.37 -24.04
C LYS A 198 -11.28 0.31 -25.09
N THR A 199 -10.02 0.10 -25.41
CA THR A 199 -9.53 -0.88 -26.39
C THR A 199 -8.50 -1.81 -25.76
N ASP A 200 -8.34 -3.00 -26.34
CA ASP A 200 -7.29 -3.95 -25.94
C ASP A 200 -5.89 -3.39 -26.21
N GLU A 201 -5.74 -2.57 -27.25
CA GLU A 201 -4.47 -1.90 -27.59
C GLU A 201 -4.08 -0.86 -26.54
N GLU A 202 -5.00 0.01 -26.15
CA GLU A 202 -4.77 0.98 -25.07
C GLU A 202 -4.40 0.29 -23.76
N ALA A 203 -5.13 -0.76 -23.38
CA ALA A 203 -4.84 -1.53 -22.18
C ALA A 203 -3.44 -2.18 -22.24
N MET A 204 -3.05 -2.69 -23.42
CA MET A 204 -1.74 -3.30 -23.62
C MET A 204 -0.61 -2.29 -23.45
N ASN A 205 -0.76 -1.09 -24.04
CA ASN A 205 0.26 -0.03 -23.93
C ASN A 205 0.53 0.33 -22.44
N TYR A 206 -0.52 0.51 -21.63
CA TYR A 206 -0.35 0.74 -20.20
C TYR A 206 0.20 -0.49 -19.45
N ALA A 207 -0.22 -1.69 -19.82
CA ALA A 207 0.28 -2.92 -19.21
C ALA A 207 1.79 -3.12 -19.47
N GLU A 208 2.30 -2.74 -20.66
CA GLU A 208 3.73 -2.76 -20.97
C GLU A 208 4.51 -1.76 -20.09
N MET A 209 3.97 -0.55 -19.87
CA MET A 209 4.57 0.41 -18.93
C MET A 209 4.65 -0.16 -17.52
N LEU A 210 3.56 -0.76 -17.01
CA LEU A 210 3.54 -1.40 -15.69
C LEU A 210 4.48 -2.59 -15.59
N HIS A 211 4.67 -3.33 -16.68
CA HIS A 211 5.61 -4.44 -16.75
C HIS A 211 7.05 -3.94 -16.67
N SER A 212 7.40 -2.85 -17.37
CA SER A 212 8.69 -2.18 -17.27
C SER A 212 8.93 -1.67 -15.84
N ASP A 213 8.00 -0.88 -15.29
CA ASP A 213 8.09 -0.37 -13.91
C ASP A 213 8.34 -1.51 -12.90
N ASN A 214 7.69 -2.67 -13.09
CA ASN A 214 7.90 -3.82 -12.20
C ASN A 214 9.26 -4.51 -12.42
N THR A 215 9.80 -4.47 -13.63
CA THR A 215 11.15 -4.99 -13.92
C THR A 215 12.19 -4.10 -13.25
N ASP A 216 12.10 -2.78 -13.45
CA ASP A 216 12.99 -1.79 -12.84
C ASP A 216 12.93 -1.85 -11.31
N ARG A 217 11.73 -2.02 -10.75
CA ARG A 217 11.55 -2.22 -9.31
C ARG A 217 12.25 -3.49 -8.80
N LYS A 218 12.15 -4.62 -9.54
CA LYS A 218 12.82 -5.87 -9.14
C LYS A 218 14.33 -5.76 -9.20
N GLU A 219 14.84 -5.10 -10.23
CA GLU A 219 16.28 -4.87 -10.39
C GLU A 219 16.81 -3.96 -9.28
N ALA A 220 16.13 -2.85 -9.00
CA ALA A 220 16.48 -1.97 -7.90
C ALA A 220 16.41 -2.69 -6.54
N ASP A 221 15.39 -3.53 -6.30
CA ASP A 221 15.24 -4.34 -5.08
C ASP A 221 16.43 -5.30 -4.90
N SER A 222 16.83 -6.02 -5.95
CA SER A 222 17.97 -6.94 -5.91
C SER A 222 19.28 -6.19 -5.62
N ASN A 223 19.58 -5.17 -6.41
CA ASN A 223 20.82 -4.40 -6.31
C ASN A 223 20.97 -3.72 -4.93
N ILE A 224 19.90 -3.08 -4.45
CA ILE A 224 19.91 -2.43 -3.13
C ILE A 224 20.05 -3.45 -2.00
N THR A 225 19.40 -4.62 -2.12
CA THR A 225 19.50 -5.68 -1.12
C THR A 225 20.92 -6.23 -1.05
N GLU A 226 21.55 -6.50 -2.19
CA GLU A 226 22.94 -6.98 -2.26
C GLU A 226 23.93 -5.97 -1.68
N GLU A 227 23.78 -4.70 -2.04
CA GLU A 227 24.62 -3.62 -1.50
C GLU A 227 24.42 -3.46 0.01
N ALA A 228 23.19 -3.50 0.50
CA ALA A 228 22.90 -3.39 1.93
C ALA A 228 23.48 -4.58 2.72
N LEU A 229 23.40 -5.78 2.18
CA LEU A 229 24.01 -6.98 2.78
C LEU A 229 25.54 -6.87 2.81
N ALA A 230 26.17 -6.34 1.75
CA ALA A 230 27.60 -6.10 1.71
C ALA A 230 28.02 -5.11 2.80
N LEU A 231 27.33 -3.96 2.94
CA LEU A 231 27.56 -2.99 3.99
C LEU A 231 27.52 -3.59 5.41
N ILE A 232 26.54 -4.48 5.65
CA ILE A 232 26.42 -5.12 6.97
C ILE A 232 27.59 -6.08 7.21
N ARG A 233 28.01 -6.86 6.19
CA ARG A 233 29.11 -7.82 6.30
C ARG A 233 30.48 -7.15 6.48
N GLU A 234 30.70 -6.01 5.85
CA GLU A 234 31.94 -5.25 5.95
C GLU A 234 32.11 -4.60 7.32
N ASN A 235 31.02 -4.32 8.03
CA ASN A 235 31.05 -3.73 9.36
C ASN A 235 30.80 -4.80 10.42
N LYS A 236 31.89 -5.30 11.04
CA LYS A 236 31.84 -6.38 12.04
C LYS A 236 30.96 -6.02 13.25
N ASP A 237 30.90 -4.76 13.63
CA ASP A 237 30.07 -4.31 14.76
C ASP A 237 28.57 -4.43 14.42
N TRP A 238 28.20 -4.22 13.17
CA TRP A 238 26.80 -4.32 12.74
C TRP A 238 26.27 -5.74 12.67
N ILE A 239 27.14 -6.74 12.45
CA ILE A 239 26.74 -8.14 12.39
C ILE A 239 26.08 -8.58 13.72
N ASN A 240 26.63 -8.14 14.85
CA ASN A 240 26.21 -8.57 16.19
C ASN A 240 25.10 -7.68 16.81
N ARG A 241 24.66 -6.63 16.12
CA ARG A 241 23.58 -5.75 16.60
C ARG A 241 22.23 -6.47 16.61
N LYS A 242 21.34 -6.01 17.47
CA LYS A 242 19.94 -6.48 17.55
C LYS A 242 19.00 -5.71 16.63
N SER A 243 19.48 -4.71 15.91
CA SER A 243 18.78 -3.96 14.89
C SER A 243 19.64 -3.76 13.64
N THR A 244 19.00 -3.39 12.53
CA THR A 244 19.68 -2.99 11.29
C THR A 244 19.22 -1.60 10.89
N VAL A 245 20.15 -0.66 10.72
CA VAL A 245 19.88 0.66 10.13
C VAL A 245 20.93 0.92 9.07
N VAL A 246 20.53 0.92 7.80
CA VAL A 246 21.41 1.14 6.66
C VAL A 246 20.96 2.34 5.85
N PHE A 247 21.92 3.07 5.27
CA PHE A 247 21.70 4.27 4.48
C PHE A 247 22.64 4.32 3.28
N LYS A 248 22.09 4.66 2.12
CA LYS A 248 22.82 5.15 0.95
C LYS A 248 21.99 6.20 0.21
N PRO A 249 22.61 7.29 -0.25
CA PRO A 249 21.89 8.41 -0.84
C PRO A 249 21.28 8.11 -2.21
N HIS A 250 21.75 7.10 -2.92
CA HIS A 250 21.32 6.75 -4.28
C HIS A 250 20.25 5.65 -4.36
N TRP A 251 19.87 5.05 -3.23
CA TRP A 251 18.85 4.01 -3.22
C TRP A 251 17.46 4.57 -3.58
N HIS A 252 16.68 3.78 -4.30
CA HIS A 252 15.37 4.21 -4.74
C HIS A 252 14.35 4.17 -3.59
N LYS A 253 13.78 5.34 -3.25
CA LYS A 253 12.85 5.52 -2.12
C LYS A 253 11.64 4.57 -2.15
N GLY A 254 11.11 4.25 -3.35
CA GLY A 254 9.97 3.35 -3.54
C GLY A 254 10.25 1.88 -3.21
N VAL A 255 11.51 1.52 -3.05
CA VAL A 255 11.97 0.13 -2.91
C VAL A 255 12.51 -0.16 -1.50
N VAL A 256 12.99 0.86 -0.77
CA VAL A 256 13.62 0.67 0.56
C VAL A 256 12.76 -0.11 1.56
N GLY A 257 11.43 -0.01 1.47
CA GLY A 257 10.53 -0.79 2.33
C GLY A 257 10.47 -2.28 1.98
N ILE A 258 10.70 -2.63 0.72
CA ILE A 258 10.81 -4.02 0.26
C ILE A 258 12.16 -4.58 0.72
N VAL A 259 13.23 -3.82 0.52
CA VAL A 259 14.58 -4.16 0.97
C VAL A 259 14.62 -4.38 2.48
N ALA A 260 13.93 -3.54 3.28
CA ALA A 260 13.86 -3.75 4.72
C ALA A 260 13.24 -5.11 5.09
N SER A 261 12.20 -5.55 4.37
CA SER A 261 11.62 -6.88 4.57
C SER A 261 12.60 -8.00 4.18
N ARG A 262 13.33 -7.85 3.06
CA ARG A 262 14.32 -8.84 2.62
C ARG A 262 15.51 -8.95 3.57
N LEU A 263 15.97 -7.84 4.13
CA LEU A 263 17.07 -7.86 5.09
C LEU A 263 16.69 -8.62 6.38
N ILE A 264 15.41 -8.61 6.77
CA ILE A 264 14.91 -9.44 7.89
C ILE A 264 15.03 -10.94 7.59
N GLU A 265 14.87 -11.36 6.34
CA GLU A 265 15.06 -12.77 5.95
C GLU A 265 16.51 -13.25 6.18
N HIS A 266 17.50 -12.34 6.12
CA HIS A 266 18.91 -12.62 6.34
C HIS A 266 19.38 -12.38 7.78
N TYR A 267 18.91 -11.28 8.39
CA TYR A 267 19.21 -10.87 9.74
C TYR A 267 17.90 -10.64 10.49
N TYR A 268 17.39 -11.67 11.13
CA TYR A 268 16.07 -11.69 11.75
C TYR A 268 15.96 -10.73 12.94
N ARG A 269 15.83 -9.45 12.65
CA ARG A 269 15.79 -8.33 13.61
C ARG A 269 15.11 -7.09 13.02
N PRO A 270 14.63 -6.15 13.87
CA PRO A 270 14.04 -4.89 13.38
C PRO A 270 14.99 -4.16 12.45
N THR A 271 14.50 -3.77 11.27
CA THR A 271 15.33 -3.27 10.17
C THR A 271 14.78 -1.97 9.60
N ILE A 272 15.66 -0.99 9.44
CA ILE A 272 15.40 0.32 8.82
C ILE A 272 16.32 0.50 7.62
N VAL A 273 15.74 0.87 6.49
CA VAL A 273 16.47 1.22 5.27
C VAL A 273 16.16 2.65 4.90
N LEU A 274 17.20 3.46 4.85
CA LEU A 274 17.13 4.90 4.60
C LEU A 274 17.79 5.24 3.26
N THR A 275 17.28 6.28 2.61
CA THR A 275 17.88 6.87 1.41
C THR A 275 17.71 8.39 1.43
N ARG A 276 18.37 9.08 0.52
CA ARG A 276 18.20 10.53 0.37
C ARG A 276 16.87 10.86 -0.34
N SER A 277 16.17 11.86 0.17
CA SER A 277 14.94 12.40 -0.41
C SER A 277 15.00 13.93 -0.33
N GLY A 278 15.46 14.57 -1.40
CA GLY A 278 15.79 16.00 -1.37
C GLY A 278 16.95 16.28 -0.41
N ASP A 279 16.71 17.16 0.55
CA ASP A 279 17.72 17.56 1.56
C ASP A 279 17.71 16.68 2.81
N TYR A 280 16.84 15.67 2.87
CA TYR A 280 16.63 14.82 4.04
C TYR A 280 16.97 13.36 3.75
N ALA A 281 17.15 12.57 4.80
CA ALA A 281 17.06 11.12 4.75
C ALA A 281 15.61 10.70 4.99
N ALA A 282 15.11 9.76 4.19
CA ALA A 282 13.81 9.18 4.37
C ALA A 282 13.87 7.67 4.19
N GLY A 283 13.02 6.92 4.87
CA GLY A 283 13.04 5.47 4.72
C GLY A 283 11.87 4.74 5.33
N SER A 284 12.01 3.45 5.31
CA SER A 284 11.03 2.51 5.83
C SER A 284 11.65 1.54 6.80
N ALA A 285 10.88 1.20 7.81
CA ALA A 285 11.20 0.21 8.82
C ALA A 285 10.27 -0.98 8.75
N ARG A 286 10.79 -2.15 9.09
CA ARG A 286 10.05 -3.40 9.26
C ARG A 286 10.48 -4.07 10.55
N SER A 287 9.54 -4.79 11.19
CA SER A 287 9.77 -5.47 12.45
C SER A 287 9.76 -7.00 12.31
N VAL A 288 10.27 -7.65 13.32
CA VAL A 288 10.05 -9.09 13.57
C VAL A 288 8.78 -9.27 14.41
N PRO A 289 8.12 -10.44 14.38
CA PRO A 289 6.96 -10.74 15.20
C PRO A 289 7.22 -10.46 16.69
N GLY A 290 6.21 -9.89 17.36
CA GLY A 290 6.27 -9.59 18.79
C GLY A 290 6.93 -8.25 19.15
N PHE A 291 7.74 -7.63 18.30
CA PHE A 291 8.43 -6.37 18.60
C PHE A 291 7.66 -5.15 18.10
N ASN A 292 7.32 -4.22 19.00
CA ASN A 292 6.65 -2.96 18.67
C ASN A 292 7.62 -1.93 18.07
N LEU A 293 7.72 -1.95 16.76
CA LEU A 293 8.60 -1.05 16.00
C LEU A 293 8.23 0.44 16.17
N TYR A 294 6.92 0.74 16.23
CA TYR A 294 6.46 2.12 16.35
C TYR A 294 6.94 2.76 17.65
N GLU A 295 6.83 2.07 18.79
CA GLU A 295 7.32 2.57 20.07
C GLU A 295 8.85 2.76 20.09
N ALA A 296 9.60 1.86 19.46
CA ALA A 296 11.05 1.99 19.35
C ALA A 296 11.45 3.23 18.52
N ILE A 297 10.75 3.50 17.41
CA ILE A 297 10.96 4.69 16.59
C ILE A 297 10.50 5.94 17.35
N HIS A 298 9.37 5.90 18.04
CA HIS A 298 8.89 7.00 18.90
C HIS A 298 9.91 7.38 19.98
N ALA A 299 10.59 6.40 20.58
CA ALA A 299 11.65 6.64 21.54
C ALA A 299 12.89 7.34 20.93
N CYS A 300 13.05 7.30 19.60
CA CYS A 300 14.10 7.99 18.86
C CYS A 300 13.64 9.32 18.24
N ARG A 301 12.45 9.84 18.56
CA ARG A 301 11.83 11.00 17.92
C ARG A 301 12.68 12.27 17.92
N GLU A 302 13.60 12.45 18.86
CA GLU A 302 14.51 13.58 18.94
C GLU A 302 15.48 13.70 17.74
N HIS A 303 15.66 12.59 17.00
CA HIS A 303 16.46 12.54 15.77
C HIS A 303 15.62 12.62 14.50
N LEU A 304 14.29 12.70 14.60
CA LEU A 304 13.35 12.59 13.48
C LEU A 304 12.64 13.91 13.24
N LEU A 305 12.49 14.28 11.97
CA LEU A 305 11.63 15.38 11.52
C LEU A 305 10.15 14.93 11.44
N GLY A 306 9.94 13.66 11.13
CA GLY A 306 8.61 13.08 11.06
C GLY A 306 8.68 11.56 10.99
N TYR A 307 7.68 10.91 11.55
CA TYR A 307 7.53 9.45 11.48
C TYR A 307 6.06 9.07 11.62
N GLY A 308 5.72 7.89 11.12
CA GLY A 308 4.38 7.33 11.21
C GLY A 308 4.39 5.85 10.88
N GLY A 309 3.41 5.12 11.36
CA GLY A 309 3.30 3.69 11.10
C GLY A 309 2.50 2.96 12.16
N HIS A 310 2.77 1.66 12.24
CA HIS A 310 2.09 0.73 13.13
C HIS A 310 3.12 -0.22 13.76
N PHE A 311 2.63 -1.19 14.52
CA PHE A 311 3.41 -2.18 15.25
C PHE A 311 4.56 -2.81 14.41
N ALA A 312 4.28 -3.23 13.17
CA ALA A 312 5.21 -4.00 12.33
C ALA A 312 5.91 -3.20 11.22
N ALA A 313 5.46 -1.99 10.90
CA ALA A 313 6.00 -1.19 9.81
C ALA A 313 5.85 0.31 10.08
N ALA A 314 6.87 1.09 9.72
CA ALA A 314 6.85 2.53 9.86
C ALA A 314 7.63 3.21 8.73
N GLY A 315 7.30 4.48 8.50
CA GLY A 315 8.06 5.41 7.67
C GLY A 315 8.65 6.53 8.52
N MET A 316 9.76 7.12 8.08
CA MET A 316 10.41 8.22 8.78
C MET A 316 11.17 9.16 7.86
N THR A 317 11.39 10.37 8.36
CA THR A 317 12.22 11.40 7.74
C THR A 317 13.10 12.03 8.81
N LEU A 318 14.38 12.27 8.51
CA LEU A 318 15.36 12.86 9.40
C LEU A 318 16.41 13.66 8.61
N GLU A 319 17.15 14.51 9.28
CA GLU A 319 18.27 15.22 8.67
C GLU A 319 19.42 14.24 8.32
N LEU A 320 20.13 14.51 7.22
CA LEU A 320 21.19 13.64 6.72
C LEU A 320 22.32 13.43 7.74
N ASP A 321 22.68 14.46 8.47
CA ASP A 321 23.72 14.44 9.51
C ASP A 321 23.29 13.70 10.79
N LYS A 322 22.01 13.43 10.97
CA LYS A 322 21.45 12.70 12.11
C LYS A 322 21.40 11.18 11.91
N VAL A 323 21.67 10.67 10.70
CA VAL A 323 21.53 9.24 10.37
C VAL A 323 22.35 8.35 11.31
N ASP A 324 23.60 8.71 11.60
CA ASP A 324 24.47 7.91 12.46
C ASP A 324 24.02 7.96 13.92
N ALA A 325 23.67 9.15 14.42
CA ALA A 325 23.16 9.31 15.78
C ALA A 325 21.82 8.54 15.97
N PHE A 326 20.94 8.59 14.97
CA PHE A 326 19.70 7.82 14.96
C PHE A 326 19.98 6.31 14.98
N ARG A 327 20.93 5.82 14.18
CA ARG A 327 21.32 4.40 14.14
C ARG A 327 21.76 3.89 15.51
N GLU A 328 22.64 4.64 16.19
CA GLU A 328 23.13 4.26 17.52
C GLU A 328 22.01 4.30 18.56
N LYS A 329 21.16 5.33 18.51
CA LYS A 329 20.01 5.43 19.42
C LYS A 329 19.00 4.32 19.21
N PHE A 330 18.69 4.00 17.96
CA PHE A 330 17.76 2.92 17.64
C PHE A 330 18.29 1.55 18.12
N GLU A 331 19.59 1.26 17.93
CA GLU A 331 20.22 0.06 18.46
C GLU A 331 20.16 0.02 19.99
N GLU A 332 20.42 1.13 20.67
CA GLU A 332 20.30 1.22 22.13
C GLU A 332 18.89 0.84 22.61
N ILE A 333 17.86 1.42 21.98
CA ILE A 333 16.45 1.18 22.33
C ILE A 333 16.08 -0.28 22.07
N VAL A 334 16.39 -0.79 20.86
CA VAL A 334 16.08 -2.18 20.50
C VAL A 334 16.79 -3.15 21.43
N SER A 335 18.09 -2.94 21.70
CA SER A 335 18.86 -3.83 22.57
C SER A 335 18.34 -3.93 23.99
N LYS A 336 17.68 -2.88 24.50
CA LYS A 336 17.08 -2.84 25.83
C LYS A 336 15.67 -3.43 25.89
N SER A 337 14.94 -3.41 24.77
CA SER A 337 13.51 -3.73 24.75
C SER A 337 13.16 -5.04 24.03
N ILE A 338 14.03 -5.54 23.14
CA ILE A 338 13.75 -6.77 22.40
C ILE A 338 14.08 -8.00 23.26
N GLU A 339 13.13 -8.92 23.33
CA GLU A 339 13.35 -10.22 24.01
C GLU A 339 14.15 -11.16 23.09
N PRO A 340 15.10 -11.95 23.63
CA PRO A 340 15.94 -12.85 22.83
C PRO A 340 15.16 -13.80 21.91
N GLN A 341 13.99 -14.27 22.34
CA GLN A 341 13.13 -15.14 21.54
C GLN A 341 12.58 -14.46 20.29
N MET A 342 12.38 -13.14 20.30
CA MET A 342 11.91 -12.38 19.13
C MET A 342 12.96 -12.31 18.01
N LEU A 343 14.22 -12.65 18.31
CA LEU A 343 15.33 -12.72 17.33
C LEU A 343 15.51 -14.11 16.74
N ILE A 344 14.66 -15.06 17.09
CA ILE A 344 14.70 -16.43 16.59
C ILE A 344 13.51 -16.63 15.64
N PRO A 345 13.76 -16.93 14.35
CA PRO A 345 12.68 -17.19 13.43
C PRO A 345 11.93 -18.48 13.80
N GLU A 346 10.60 -18.39 13.85
CA GLU A 346 9.73 -19.52 14.13
C GLU A 346 9.00 -19.95 12.84
N ILE A 347 8.86 -21.25 12.66
CA ILE A 347 8.01 -21.83 11.62
C ILE A 347 6.80 -22.43 12.32
N VAL A 348 5.63 -21.83 12.08
CA VAL A 348 4.36 -22.39 12.55
C VAL A 348 3.95 -23.49 11.57
N ILE A 349 3.74 -24.69 12.10
CA ILE A 349 3.28 -25.85 11.32
C ILE A 349 1.83 -26.10 11.72
N ASP A 350 0.92 -26.06 10.72
CA ASP A 350 -0.50 -26.38 10.86
C ASP A 350 -0.74 -27.88 10.96
#